data_0ba8248883c10fd8003013163d296949
#
_entry.id   0ba8248883c10fd8003013163d296949
#
_cell.length_a   1.000
_cell.length_b   1.000
_cell.length_c   1.000
_cell.angle_alpha   90.00
_cell.angle_beta   90.00
_cell.angle_gamma   90.00
#
_symmetry.space_group_name_H-M   'P 1'
#
loop_
_entity.id
_entity.type
_entity.pdbx_description
1 polymer ?
#
loop_
_entity_poly.entity_id
_entity_poly.type
_entity_poly.pdbx_seq_one_letter_code
_entity_poly.pdbx_strand_id
1 'polypeptide(L)'
;MIMMQPDRSPELSALLAKRLLILDGAMGTMIQRHGLTEVDYRGDRFRDHPHDLKGNNDLLVLTRPDVIGGIHRDYLQAGADILETCTFNSTAVSQADYNLTEIVYELNFEGARLARELCDEFTAANPAKPRFVAGVLGPTSRTASISPDVNDPGYRNVSFDELVANYFEAITGLIEGGADILLVETVFDTLNAKAALFAIEQYFDVARRRWPVMISGTITDASGRTLSGQTAEAFWNSLSHIKPLSFGLNCALGADELRQYVEELSRVCDCYVSAHPNAGLPNAFGGYDETPDQLADEIADWAKHGFVNI
;
A
#
# COMPACT_ATOMS: atom_id res chain seq x y z
N MET A 1 -24.31 -9.04 -11.20
CA MET A 1 -23.92 -9.42 -9.82
C MET A 1 -22.44 -9.74 -9.88
N ILE A 2 -21.59 -8.86 -9.38
CA ILE A 2 -20.15 -9.09 -9.32
C ILE A 2 -19.95 -10.26 -8.36
N MET A 3 -19.27 -11.32 -8.81
CA MET A 3 -18.96 -12.46 -7.94
C MET A 3 -17.75 -12.08 -7.10
N MET A 4 -17.97 -11.89 -5.80
CA MET A 4 -16.87 -11.66 -4.86
C MET A 4 -15.94 -12.87 -4.84
N GLN A 5 -14.64 -12.61 -4.72
CA GLN A 5 -13.63 -13.66 -4.59
C GLN A 5 -13.93 -14.56 -3.36
N PRO A 6 -13.61 -15.86 -3.43
CA PRO A 6 -13.69 -16.72 -2.25
C PRO A 6 -12.83 -16.18 -1.12
N ASP A 7 -13.17 -16.56 0.13
CA ASP A 7 -12.36 -16.20 1.28
C ASP A 7 -11.06 -17.02 1.28
N ARG A 8 -9.94 -16.35 1.10
CA ARG A 8 -8.60 -16.94 1.12
C ARG A 8 -7.82 -16.68 2.41
N SER A 9 -8.45 -16.04 3.40
CA SER A 9 -7.84 -15.74 4.71
C SER A 9 -7.30 -16.99 5.42
N PRO A 10 -8.00 -18.16 5.39
CA PRO A 10 -7.47 -19.37 6.01
C PRO A 10 -6.19 -19.89 5.31
N GLU A 11 -6.12 -19.78 3.98
CA GLU A 11 -4.94 -20.18 3.20
C GLU A 11 -3.74 -19.28 3.53
N LEU A 12 -3.96 -17.96 3.55
CA LEU A 12 -2.96 -16.95 3.91
C LEU A 12 -2.41 -17.19 5.32
N SER A 13 -3.29 -17.38 6.30
CA SER A 13 -2.90 -17.66 7.69
C SER A 13 -2.13 -18.98 7.84
N ALA A 14 -2.52 -20.02 7.09
CA ALA A 14 -1.83 -21.32 7.10
C ALA A 14 -0.41 -21.23 6.51
N LEU A 15 -0.17 -20.33 5.58
CA LEU A 15 1.16 -20.07 5.02
C LEU A 15 2.02 -19.26 5.99
N LEU A 16 1.49 -18.18 6.56
CA LEU A 16 2.19 -17.35 7.55
C LEU A 16 2.61 -18.16 8.80
N ALA A 17 1.84 -19.17 9.18
CA ALA A 17 2.20 -20.08 10.26
C ALA A 17 3.39 -21.01 9.92
N LYS A 18 3.80 -21.09 8.65
CA LYS A 18 4.86 -22.03 8.19
C LYS A 18 6.11 -21.33 7.68
N ARG A 19 5.97 -20.14 7.13
CA ARG A 19 7.07 -19.39 6.51
C ARG A 19 6.76 -17.90 6.42
N LEU A 20 7.79 -17.14 6.16
CA LEU A 20 7.66 -15.74 5.73
C LEU A 20 6.92 -15.68 4.39
N LEU A 21 6.18 -14.61 4.18
CA LEU A 21 5.63 -14.25 2.87
C LEU A 21 6.38 -13.03 2.33
N ILE A 22 6.61 -13.04 1.03
CA ILE A 22 7.30 -11.93 0.36
C ILE A 22 6.26 -11.07 -0.33
N LEU A 23 6.20 -9.82 0.09
CA LEU A 23 5.46 -8.76 -0.60
C LEU A 23 6.29 -8.26 -1.78
N ASP A 24 5.65 -7.79 -2.85
CA ASP A 24 6.34 -7.06 -3.91
C ASP A 24 6.74 -5.65 -3.43
N GLY A 25 7.04 -4.73 -4.32
CA GLY A 25 7.38 -3.37 -3.90
C GLY A 25 7.80 -2.48 -5.07
N ALA A 26 8.30 -1.31 -4.75
CA ALA A 26 8.93 -0.34 -5.64
C ALA A 26 8.21 -0.08 -6.98
N MET A 27 6.86 -0.11 -7.01
CA MET A 27 6.07 0.13 -8.24
C MET A 27 6.49 1.44 -8.93
N GLY A 28 6.58 2.54 -8.20
CA GLY A 28 6.99 3.84 -8.75
C GLY A 28 8.39 3.81 -9.38
N THR A 29 9.36 3.17 -8.73
CA THR A 29 10.73 3.01 -9.26
C THR A 29 10.74 2.17 -10.55
N MET A 30 9.94 1.11 -10.61
CA MET A 30 9.83 0.28 -11.80
C MET A 30 9.18 1.04 -12.95
N ILE A 31 8.13 1.82 -12.71
CA ILE A 31 7.50 2.69 -13.71
C ILE A 31 8.50 3.69 -14.29
N GLN A 32 9.34 4.31 -13.45
CA GLN A 32 10.36 5.27 -13.92
C GLN A 32 11.32 4.67 -14.95
N ARG A 33 11.65 3.39 -14.85
CA ARG A 33 12.52 2.69 -15.81
C ARG A 33 11.95 2.64 -17.24
N HIS A 34 10.63 2.76 -17.38
CA HIS A 34 9.98 2.79 -18.70
C HIS A 34 10.05 4.14 -19.40
N GLY A 35 10.48 5.21 -18.71
CA GLY A 35 10.66 6.55 -19.31
C GLY A 35 9.37 7.12 -19.90
N LEU A 36 8.20 6.82 -19.30
CA LEU A 36 6.90 7.22 -19.81
C LEU A 36 6.75 8.74 -19.93
N THR A 37 6.06 9.16 -20.98
CA THR A 37 5.78 10.55 -21.31
C THR A 37 4.32 10.91 -21.01
N GLU A 38 3.97 12.20 -21.08
CA GLU A 38 2.58 12.66 -20.92
C GLU A 38 1.60 11.91 -21.84
N VAL A 39 2.03 11.58 -23.07
CA VAL A 39 1.20 10.84 -24.03
C VAL A 39 0.88 9.43 -23.51
N ASP A 40 1.82 8.79 -22.85
CA ASP A 40 1.61 7.45 -22.26
C ASP A 40 0.60 7.50 -21.09
N TYR A 41 0.71 8.54 -20.23
CA TYR A 41 -0.22 8.73 -19.11
C TYR A 41 -1.63 9.05 -19.60
N ARG A 42 -1.79 9.82 -20.71
CA ARG A 42 -3.10 10.11 -21.29
C ARG A 42 -3.71 8.90 -21.98
N GLY A 43 -2.91 8.12 -22.68
CA GLY A 43 -3.42 7.11 -23.60
C GLY A 43 -4.42 7.71 -24.59
N ASP A 44 -5.26 6.86 -25.17
CA ASP A 44 -6.32 7.34 -26.08
C ASP A 44 -7.52 7.96 -25.33
N ARG A 45 -7.80 7.46 -24.12
CA ARG A 45 -8.99 7.84 -23.36
C ARG A 45 -8.94 9.28 -22.84
N PHE A 46 -7.76 9.74 -22.42
CA PHE A 46 -7.58 11.05 -21.79
C PHE A 46 -6.78 12.02 -22.68
N ARG A 47 -6.75 11.77 -24.01
CA ARG A 47 -5.98 12.57 -24.97
C ARG A 47 -6.24 14.06 -24.83
N ASP A 48 -7.50 14.45 -24.68
CA ASP A 48 -7.93 15.85 -24.64
C ASP A 48 -8.19 16.35 -23.21
N HIS A 49 -7.68 15.63 -22.18
CA HIS A 49 -7.85 16.05 -20.79
C HIS A 49 -7.14 17.39 -20.55
N PRO A 50 -7.77 18.35 -19.83
CA PRO A 50 -7.25 19.74 -19.73
C PRO A 50 -6.01 19.89 -18.83
N HIS A 51 -5.73 18.93 -17.95
CA HIS A 51 -4.59 18.96 -17.02
C HIS A 51 -3.50 17.97 -17.44
N ASP A 52 -2.25 18.23 -17.03
CA ASP A 52 -1.16 17.26 -17.18
C ASP A 52 -1.43 16.04 -16.27
N LEU A 53 -1.21 14.85 -16.81
CA LEU A 53 -1.45 13.57 -16.14
C LEU A 53 -0.17 12.83 -15.79
N LYS A 54 0.99 13.27 -16.31
CA LYS A 54 2.28 12.67 -15.99
C LYS A 54 2.55 12.76 -14.49
N GLY A 55 2.87 11.63 -13.89
CA GLY A 55 3.07 11.48 -12.45
C GLY A 55 1.88 10.82 -11.73
N ASN A 56 0.70 10.76 -12.34
CA ASN A 56 -0.42 9.97 -11.83
C ASN A 56 -0.20 8.48 -12.20
N ASN A 57 0.68 7.81 -11.44
CA ASN A 57 1.05 6.43 -11.73
C ASN A 57 -0.14 5.46 -11.69
N ASP A 58 -1.11 5.72 -10.84
CA ASP A 58 -2.29 4.87 -10.70
C ASP A 58 -3.15 4.88 -11.96
N LEU A 59 -3.13 5.99 -12.73
CA LEU A 59 -3.84 6.09 -14.00
C LEU A 59 -3.34 5.06 -15.03
N LEU A 60 -2.10 4.60 -14.90
CA LEU A 60 -1.48 3.64 -15.81
C LEU A 60 -2.17 2.27 -15.79
N VAL A 61 -2.94 1.94 -14.76
CA VAL A 61 -3.78 0.72 -14.77
C VAL A 61 -4.84 0.76 -15.88
N LEU A 62 -5.26 1.97 -16.29
CA LEU A 62 -6.21 2.19 -17.38
C LEU A 62 -5.53 2.49 -18.73
N THR A 63 -4.44 3.25 -18.73
CA THR A 63 -3.81 3.75 -19.95
C THR A 63 -2.65 2.89 -20.44
N ARG A 64 -1.93 2.24 -19.53
CA ARG A 64 -0.79 1.37 -19.82
C ARG A 64 -0.80 0.10 -18.94
N PRO A 65 -1.90 -0.68 -18.96
CA PRO A 65 -1.99 -1.93 -18.19
C PRO A 65 -0.89 -2.93 -18.58
N ASP A 66 -0.31 -2.82 -19.77
CA ASP A 66 0.84 -3.60 -20.22
C ASP A 66 2.09 -3.35 -19.36
N VAL A 67 2.33 -2.09 -18.99
CA VAL A 67 3.46 -1.69 -18.14
C VAL A 67 3.25 -2.19 -16.70
N ILE A 68 2.10 -1.89 -16.10
CA ILE A 68 1.80 -2.29 -14.72
C ILE A 68 1.77 -3.81 -14.60
N GLY A 69 1.09 -4.50 -15.53
CA GLY A 69 1.06 -5.97 -15.57
C GLY A 69 2.44 -6.59 -15.78
N GLY A 70 3.30 -5.96 -16.60
CA GLY A 70 4.70 -6.37 -16.76
C GLY A 70 5.48 -6.32 -15.45
N ILE A 71 5.37 -5.22 -14.70
CA ILE A 71 6.03 -5.03 -13.39
C ILE A 71 5.53 -6.08 -12.39
N HIS A 72 4.23 -6.28 -12.26
CA HIS A 72 3.66 -7.33 -11.40
C HIS A 72 4.18 -8.72 -11.77
N ARG A 73 4.28 -9.01 -13.07
CA ARG A 73 4.82 -10.29 -13.54
C ARG A 73 6.27 -10.48 -13.15
N ASP A 74 7.11 -9.44 -13.25
CA ASP A 74 8.51 -9.49 -12.84
C ASP A 74 8.65 -9.82 -11.35
N TYR A 75 7.86 -9.20 -10.49
CA TYR A 75 7.84 -9.50 -9.05
C TYR A 75 7.35 -10.92 -8.75
N LEU A 76 6.30 -11.41 -9.43
CA LEU A 76 5.83 -12.79 -9.28
C LEU A 76 6.88 -13.82 -9.73
N GLN A 77 7.61 -13.52 -10.81
CA GLN A 77 8.72 -14.35 -11.30
C GLN A 77 9.90 -14.36 -10.31
N ALA A 78 10.22 -13.20 -9.70
CA ALA A 78 11.20 -13.10 -8.64
C ALA A 78 10.78 -13.83 -7.36
N GLY A 79 9.50 -14.15 -7.21
CA GLY A 79 9.00 -15.00 -6.13
C GLY A 79 8.10 -14.32 -5.11
N ALA A 80 7.59 -13.12 -5.36
CA ALA A 80 6.61 -12.47 -4.50
C ALA A 80 5.39 -13.37 -4.25
N ASP A 81 4.91 -13.40 -3.04
CA ASP A 81 3.70 -14.13 -2.60
C ASP A 81 2.46 -13.23 -2.62
N ILE A 82 2.66 -11.94 -2.38
CA ILE A 82 1.62 -10.90 -2.30
C ILE A 82 1.99 -9.80 -3.28
N LEU A 83 1.05 -9.39 -4.13
CA LEU A 83 1.16 -8.19 -4.97
C LEU A 83 0.37 -7.05 -4.36
N GLU A 84 0.96 -5.89 -4.29
CA GLU A 84 0.30 -4.61 -4.01
C GLU A 84 -0.34 -4.06 -5.29
N THR A 85 -1.58 -3.56 -5.19
CA THR A 85 -2.22 -2.91 -6.34
C THR A 85 -1.59 -1.54 -6.62
N CYS A 86 -1.53 -1.13 -7.88
CA CYS A 86 -1.08 0.22 -8.25
C CYS A 86 -2.22 1.23 -8.04
N THR A 87 -2.58 1.47 -6.75
CA THR A 87 -3.72 2.30 -6.33
C THR A 87 -3.40 3.23 -5.15
N PHE A 88 -2.12 3.55 -4.97
CA PHE A 88 -1.62 4.34 -3.83
C PHE A 88 -2.30 5.71 -3.66
N ASN A 89 -2.59 6.40 -4.77
CA ASN A 89 -3.26 7.69 -4.79
C ASN A 89 -4.71 7.62 -5.32
N SER A 90 -5.32 6.44 -5.36
CA SER A 90 -6.64 6.23 -5.96
C SER A 90 -7.79 6.58 -5.02
N THR A 91 -7.77 7.78 -4.44
CA THR A 91 -8.88 8.40 -3.69
C THR A 91 -9.31 9.69 -4.38
N ALA A 92 -10.57 10.12 -4.21
CA ALA A 92 -11.05 11.36 -4.82
C ALA A 92 -10.27 12.59 -4.33
N VAL A 93 -9.85 12.61 -3.06
CA VAL A 93 -8.99 13.66 -2.50
C VAL A 93 -7.68 13.79 -3.27
N SER A 94 -7.01 12.66 -3.58
CA SER A 94 -5.73 12.66 -4.30
C SER A 94 -5.94 12.86 -5.81
N GLN A 95 -6.96 12.26 -6.41
CA GLN A 95 -7.26 12.38 -7.84
C GLN A 95 -7.82 13.76 -8.22
N ALA A 96 -8.29 14.55 -7.24
CA ALA A 96 -8.67 15.95 -7.46
C ALA A 96 -7.51 16.81 -7.99
N ASP A 97 -6.26 16.48 -7.63
CA ASP A 97 -5.08 17.19 -8.13
C ASP A 97 -4.89 17.03 -9.66
N TYR A 98 -5.50 15.99 -10.24
CA TYR A 98 -5.52 15.71 -11.67
C TYR A 98 -6.89 15.95 -12.32
N ASN A 99 -7.87 16.41 -11.56
CA ASN A 99 -9.27 16.56 -12.00
C ASN A 99 -9.87 15.24 -12.57
N LEU A 100 -9.64 14.13 -11.85
CA LEU A 100 -10.04 12.76 -12.20
C LEU A 100 -10.82 12.06 -11.08
N THR A 101 -11.58 12.81 -10.29
CA THR A 101 -12.32 12.27 -9.14
C THR A 101 -13.39 11.24 -9.52
N GLU A 102 -13.92 11.33 -10.72
CA GLU A 102 -15.02 10.47 -11.22
C GLU A 102 -14.58 9.04 -11.60
N ILE A 103 -13.28 8.78 -11.69
CA ILE A 103 -12.76 7.44 -12.06
C ILE A 103 -12.17 6.66 -10.88
N VAL A 104 -12.32 7.14 -9.66
CA VAL A 104 -11.71 6.56 -8.46
C VAL A 104 -12.11 5.10 -8.25
N TYR A 105 -13.40 4.80 -8.34
CA TYR A 105 -13.86 3.41 -8.28
C TYR A 105 -13.19 2.54 -9.34
N GLU A 106 -13.15 3.03 -10.59
CA GLU A 106 -12.58 2.28 -11.72
C GLU A 106 -11.07 2.06 -11.56
N LEU A 107 -10.31 3.05 -11.08
CA LEU A 107 -8.88 2.91 -10.80
C LEU A 107 -8.62 1.76 -9.81
N ASN A 108 -9.36 1.75 -8.71
CA ASN A 108 -9.23 0.73 -7.69
C ASN A 108 -9.67 -0.65 -8.19
N PHE A 109 -10.78 -0.72 -8.92
CA PHE A 109 -11.30 -1.96 -9.50
C PHE A 109 -10.31 -2.56 -10.51
N GLU A 110 -9.85 -1.78 -11.48
CA GLU A 110 -8.94 -2.25 -12.53
C GLU A 110 -7.54 -2.56 -11.99
N GLY A 111 -7.04 -1.77 -11.02
CA GLY A 111 -5.79 -2.06 -10.34
C GLY A 111 -5.82 -3.41 -9.62
N ALA A 112 -6.89 -3.70 -8.88
CA ALA A 112 -7.06 -4.98 -8.21
C ALA A 112 -7.31 -6.13 -9.21
N ARG A 113 -8.11 -5.92 -10.26
CA ARG A 113 -8.40 -6.92 -11.28
C ARG A 113 -7.14 -7.35 -12.03
N LEU A 114 -6.29 -6.41 -12.42
CA LEU A 114 -5.02 -6.69 -13.10
C LEU A 114 -4.08 -7.54 -12.24
N ALA A 115 -3.91 -7.16 -10.97
CA ALA A 115 -3.10 -7.92 -10.03
C ALA A 115 -3.70 -9.32 -9.79
N ARG A 116 -5.04 -9.42 -9.68
CA ARG A 116 -5.75 -10.70 -9.47
C ARG A 116 -5.54 -11.67 -10.63
N GLU A 117 -5.70 -11.20 -11.87
CA GLU A 117 -5.51 -12.05 -13.05
C GLU A 117 -4.11 -12.68 -13.08
N LEU A 118 -3.07 -11.91 -12.77
CA LEU A 118 -1.71 -12.39 -12.70
C LEU A 118 -1.47 -13.34 -11.52
N CYS A 119 -1.99 -13.01 -10.35
CA CYS A 119 -1.91 -13.90 -9.20
C CYS A 119 -2.60 -15.25 -9.46
N ASP A 120 -3.72 -15.27 -10.16
CA ASP A 120 -4.42 -16.51 -10.53
C ASP A 120 -3.63 -17.31 -11.56
N GLU A 121 -3.04 -16.65 -12.57
CA GLU A 121 -2.15 -17.30 -13.55
C GLU A 121 -0.98 -18.02 -12.86
N PHE A 122 -0.27 -17.31 -11.98
CA PHE A 122 0.89 -17.87 -11.28
C PHE A 122 0.51 -18.93 -10.24
N THR A 123 -0.63 -18.79 -9.59
CA THR A 123 -1.17 -19.80 -8.67
C THR A 123 -1.55 -21.06 -9.42
N ALA A 124 -2.21 -20.93 -10.58
CA ALA A 124 -2.56 -22.09 -11.41
C ALA A 124 -1.32 -22.82 -11.93
N ALA A 125 -0.26 -22.09 -12.28
CA ALA A 125 1.01 -22.67 -12.72
C ALA A 125 1.77 -23.38 -11.58
N ASN A 126 1.61 -22.92 -10.32
CA ASN A 126 2.22 -23.52 -9.13
C ASN A 126 1.27 -23.43 -7.92
N PRO A 127 0.32 -24.37 -7.77
CA PRO A 127 -0.63 -24.37 -6.65
C PRO A 127 0.01 -24.55 -5.26
N ALA A 128 1.23 -25.05 -5.18
CA ALA A 128 1.97 -25.15 -3.92
C ALA A 128 2.48 -23.79 -3.40
N LYS A 129 2.48 -22.77 -4.28
CA LYS A 129 2.87 -21.40 -3.95
C LYS A 129 1.76 -20.43 -4.41
N PRO A 130 0.62 -20.37 -3.71
CA PRO A 130 -0.48 -19.48 -4.06
C PRO A 130 -0.05 -18.01 -3.92
N ARG A 131 -0.65 -17.13 -4.75
CA ARG A 131 -0.41 -15.69 -4.75
C ARG A 131 -1.64 -14.95 -4.26
N PHE A 132 -1.41 -13.81 -3.62
CA PHE A 132 -2.46 -12.98 -3.03
C PHE A 132 -2.36 -11.55 -3.55
N VAL A 133 -3.48 -10.83 -3.50
CA VAL A 133 -3.57 -9.42 -3.87
C VAL A 133 -3.86 -8.59 -2.63
N ALA A 134 -2.98 -7.64 -2.33
CA ALA A 134 -3.19 -6.59 -1.34
C ALA A 134 -3.71 -5.33 -2.03
N GLY A 135 -4.96 -4.98 -1.78
CA GLY A 135 -5.57 -3.74 -2.24
C GLY A 135 -5.03 -2.57 -1.42
N VAL A 136 -4.28 -1.70 -2.08
CA VAL A 136 -3.56 -0.60 -1.45
C VAL A 136 -4.45 0.61 -1.23
N LEU A 137 -4.46 1.10 0.01
CA LEU A 137 -5.05 2.35 0.46
C LEU A 137 -3.92 3.24 0.99
N GLY A 138 -3.38 4.09 0.14
CA GLY A 138 -2.31 5.01 0.51
C GLY A 138 -2.81 6.22 1.31
N PRO A 139 -1.90 7.06 1.81
CA PRO A 139 -2.26 8.33 2.42
C PRO A 139 -2.82 9.28 1.37
N THR A 140 -3.66 10.23 1.81
CA THR A 140 -4.15 11.28 0.91
C THR A 140 -3.17 12.45 0.86
N SER A 141 -3.27 13.29 -0.19
CA SER A 141 -2.51 14.54 -0.31
C SER A 141 -2.90 15.58 0.76
N ARG A 142 -3.93 15.31 1.57
CA ARG A 142 -4.41 16.17 2.65
C ARG A 142 -4.42 15.42 3.97
N THR A 143 -4.13 16.14 5.07
CA THR A 143 -4.10 15.58 6.41
C THR A 143 -5.20 16.14 7.30
N ALA A 144 -5.80 15.27 8.12
CA ALA A 144 -6.82 15.68 9.08
C ALA A 144 -6.25 16.15 10.43
N SER A 145 -4.96 15.82 10.74
CA SER A 145 -4.31 16.20 11.98
C SER A 145 -3.55 17.52 11.91
N ILE A 146 -3.02 17.88 10.74
CA ILE A 146 -2.09 18.99 10.57
C ILE A 146 -2.73 20.08 9.73
N SER A 147 -2.61 21.34 10.17
CA SER A 147 -3.03 22.48 9.37
C SER A 147 -2.06 22.72 8.21
N PRO A 148 -2.55 22.90 6.97
CA PRO A 148 -1.71 23.37 5.88
C PRO A 148 -1.40 24.88 5.96
N ASP A 149 -2.07 25.63 6.86
CA ASP A 149 -1.83 27.05 7.09
C ASP A 149 -1.15 27.28 8.45
N VAL A 150 0.09 27.78 8.40
CA VAL A 150 0.91 28.05 9.61
C VAL A 150 0.27 29.13 10.49
N ASN A 151 -0.54 30.03 9.92
CA ASN A 151 -1.18 31.12 10.63
C ASN A 151 -2.55 30.75 11.21
N ASP A 152 -3.13 29.64 10.77
CA ASP A 152 -4.36 29.07 11.31
C ASP A 152 -4.18 27.61 11.71
N PRO A 153 -3.66 27.32 12.91
CA PRO A 153 -3.42 25.95 13.37
C PRO A 153 -4.69 25.10 13.50
N GLY A 154 -5.85 25.74 13.56
CA GLY A 154 -7.16 25.07 13.62
C GLY A 154 -7.70 24.63 12.27
N TYR A 155 -7.22 25.23 11.18
CA TYR A 155 -7.72 24.94 9.83
C TYR A 155 -7.39 23.49 9.39
N ARG A 156 -8.34 22.88 8.70
CA ARG A 156 -8.18 21.59 8.01
C ARG A 156 -8.77 21.70 6.61
N ASN A 157 -8.05 21.16 5.62
CA ASN A 157 -8.50 21.16 4.23
C ASN A 157 -9.17 19.84 3.82
N VAL A 158 -9.41 18.98 4.77
CA VAL A 158 -10.21 17.74 4.64
C VAL A 158 -10.78 17.37 6.01
N SER A 159 -12.02 16.91 6.04
CA SER A 159 -12.67 16.39 7.25
C SER A 159 -12.50 14.87 7.36
N PHE A 160 -12.72 14.34 8.57
CA PHE A 160 -12.73 12.90 8.81
C PHE A 160 -13.79 12.19 7.96
N ASP A 161 -15.00 12.73 7.89
CA ASP A 161 -16.11 12.11 7.15
C ASP A 161 -15.86 12.11 5.63
N GLU A 162 -15.23 13.17 5.09
CA GLU A 162 -14.80 13.19 3.69
C GLU A 162 -13.76 12.10 3.41
N LEU A 163 -12.79 11.92 4.30
CA LEU A 163 -11.81 10.83 4.17
C LEU A 163 -12.48 9.45 4.22
N VAL A 164 -13.42 9.25 5.16
CA VAL A 164 -14.18 7.99 5.26
C VAL A 164 -14.90 7.68 3.95
N ALA A 165 -15.61 8.66 3.38
CA ALA A 165 -16.33 8.48 2.12
C ALA A 165 -15.37 8.12 0.96
N ASN A 166 -14.21 8.80 0.89
CA ASN A 166 -13.18 8.55 -0.12
C ASN A 166 -12.60 7.13 0.00
N TYR A 167 -12.23 6.71 1.21
CA TYR A 167 -11.71 5.37 1.43
C TYR A 167 -12.76 4.29 1.20
N PHE A 168 -14.03 4.54 1.52
CA PHE A 168 -15.11 3.58 1.27
C PHE A 168 -15.29 3.28 -0.21
N GLU A 169 -15.24 4.30 -1.08
CA GLU A 169 -15.29 4.13 -2.54
C GLU A 169 -14.09 3.31 -3.04
N ALA A 170 -12.87 3.64 -2.58
CA ALA A 170 -11.66 2.92 -2.94
C ALA A 170 -11.73 1.45 -2.52
N ILE A 171 -12.14 1.16 -1.27
CA ILE A 171 -12.30 -0.19 -0.74
C ILE A 171 -13.31 -0.99 -1.59
N THR A 172 -14.41 -0.36 -1.99
CA THR A 172 -15.41 -1.01 -2.84
C THR A 172 -14.80 -1.47 -4.15
N GLY A 173 -14.07 -0.59 -4.85
CA GLY A 173 -13.38 -0.93 -6.09
C GLY A 173 -12.35 -2.06 -5.89
N LEU A 174 -11.50 -1.96 -4.87
CA LEU A 174 -10.46 -2.95 -4.58
C LEU A 174 -11.03 -4.35 -4.33
N ILE A 175 -12.06 -4.46 -3.49
CA ILE A 175 -12.66 -5.75 -3.14
C ILE A 175 -13.41 -6.33 -4.35
N GLU A 176 -14.18 -5.53 -5.06
CA GLU A 176 -14.90 -5.98 -6.25
C GLU A 176 -13.96 -6.32 -7.41
N GLY A 177 -12.77 -5.70 -7.47
CA GLY A 177 -11.70 -6.03 -8.39
C GLY A 177 -10.92 -7.30 -8.03
N GLY A 178 -11.09 -7.83 -6.81
CA GLY A 178 -10.54 -9.13 -6.42
C GLY A 178 -9.41 -9.10 -5.40
N ALA A 179 -9.26 -8.04 -4.61
CA ALA A 179 -8.31 -8.00 -3.50
C ALA A 179 -8.63 -9.07 -2.43
N ASP A 180 -7.59 -9.74 -1.95
CA ASP A 180 -7.65 -10.71 -0.85
C ASP A 180 -7.42 -10.04 0.52
N ILE A 181 -6.69 -8.93 0.52
CA ILE A 181 -6.19 -8.19 1.69
C ILE A 181 -6.45 -6.71 1.43
N LEU A 182 -6.75 -5.93 2.47
CA LEU A 182 -6.70 -4.47 2.42
C LEU A 182 -5.44 -3.98 3.12
N LEU A 183 -4.61 -3.20 2.43
CA LEU A 183 -3.36 -2.65 2.96
C LEU A 183 -3.47 -1.14 3.11
N VAL A 184 -3.52 -0.66 4.35
CA VAL A 184 -3.41 0.76 4.68
C VAL A 184 -1.93 1.07 4.86
N GLU A 185 -1.31 1.70 3.86
CA GLU A 185 0.14 1.87 3.85
C GLU A 185 0.62 3.31 3.95
N THR A 186 1.92 3.45 4.26
CA THR A 186 2.63 4.73 4.34
C THR A 186 1.93 5.71 5.28
N VAL A 187 1.42 5.18 6.39
CA VAL A 187 0.71 5.99 7.38
C VAL A 187 1.69 6.94 8.06
N PHE A 188 1.52 8.23 7.82
CA PHE A 188 2.23 9.31 8.51
C PHE A 188 1.29 10.18 9.37
N ASP A 189 -0.02 10.08 9.16
CA ASP A 189 -1.08 10.72 9.96
C ASP A 189 -2.06 9.64 10.46
N THR A 190 -2.05 9.41 11.78
CA THR A 190 -2.89 8.37 12.38
C THR A 190 -4.39 8.70 12.34
N LEU A 191 -4.79 9.97 12.21
CA LEU A 191 -6.20 10.32 12.05
C LEU A 191 -6.71 9.97 10.64
N ASN A 192 -5.90 10.20 9.60
CA ASN A 192 -6.21 9.72 8.26
C ASN A 192 -6.33 8.19 8.23
N ALA A 193 -5.38 7.49 8.86
CA ALA A 193 -5.46 6.04 8.96
C ALA A 193 -6.73 5.55 9.69
N LYS A 194 -7.14 6.23 10.77
CA LYS A 194 -8.41 5.93 11.46
C LYS A 194 -9.62 6.11 10.55
N ALA A 195 -9.62 7.11 9.66
CA ALA A 195 -10.69 7.27 8.68
C ALA A 195 -10.73 6.08 7.70
N ALA A 196 -9.57 5.62 7.22
CA ALA A 196 -9.47 4.43 6.38
C ALA A 196 -9.97 3.17 7.12
N LEU A 197 -9.54 2.96 8.37
CA LEU A 197 -9.98 1.82 9.17
C LEU A 197 -11.48 1.87 9.48
N PHE A 198 -12.04 3.05 9.73
CA PHE A 198 -13.48 3.23 9.93
C PHE A 198 -14.27 2.89 8.66
N ALA A 199 -13.79 3.33 7.49
CA ALA A 199 -14.38 2.97 6.20
C ALA A 199 -14.32 1.44 5.94
N ILE A 200 -13.21 0.79 6.31
CA ILE A 200 -13.05 -0.66 6.23
C ILE A 200 -14.09 -1.37 7.10
N GLU A 201 -14.28 -0.96 8.35
CA GLU A 201 -15.31 -1.55 9.23
C GLU A 201 -16.72 -1.34 8.67
N GLN A 202 -17.04 -0.14 8.16
CA GLN A 202 -18.32 0.10 7.51
C GLN A 202 -18.54 -0.82 6.30
N TYR A 203 -17.50 -1.02 5.48
CA TYR A 203 -17.59 -1.92 4.34
C TYR A 203 -17.81 -3.37 4.79
N PHE A 204 -17.11 -3.83 5.82
CA PHE A 204 -17.29 -5.17 6.39
C PHE A 204 -18.71 -5.39 6.90
N ASP A 205 -19.31 -4.38 7.54
CA ASP A 205 -20.71 -4.43 7.99
C ASP A 205 -21.69 -4.56 6.82
N VAL A 206 -21.48 -3.83 5.74
CA VAL A 206 -22.30 -3.91 4.51
C VAL A 206 -22.12 -5.26 3.82
N ALA A 207 -20.88 -5.69 3.64
CA ALA A 207 -20.53 -6.94 2.94
C ALA A 207 -20.85 -8.20 3.77
N ARG A 208 -21.07 -8.06 5.07
CA ARG A 208 -21.24 -9.20 6.02
C ARG A 208 -20.07 -10.17 5.98
N ARG A 209 -18.88 -9.67 5.70
CA ARG A 209 -17.62 -10.42 5.60
C ARG A 209 -16.46 -9.51 6.00
N ARG A 210 -15.43 -10.10 6.59
CA ARG A 210 -14.17 -9.41 6.90
C ARG A 210 -13.06 -9.92 6.00
N TRP A 211 -12.19 -9.01 5.59
CA TRP A 211 -10.94 -9.31 4.91
C TRP A 211 -9.77 -9.07 5.85
N PRO A 212 -8.64 -9.76 5.67
CA PRO A 212 -7.42 -9.41 6.37
C PRO A 212 -7.04 -7.95 6.10
N VAL A 213 -6.59 -7.25 7.15
CA VAL A 213 -6.11 -5.88 7.05
C VAL A 213 -4.65 -5.86 7.41
N MET A 214 -3.81 -5.27 6.57
CA MET A 214 -2.43 -4.96 6.84
C MET A 214 -2.29 -3.45 7.05
N ILE A 215 -1.41 -3.03 7.97
CA ILE A 215 -1.13 -1.61 8.23
C ILE A 215 0.37 -1.41 8.19
N SER A 216 0.81 -0.41 7.43
CA SER A 216 2.21 -0.03 7.35
C SER A 216 2.37 1.47 7.51
N GLY A 217 3.23 1.89 8.42
CA GLY A 217 3.50 3.29 8.70
C GLY A 217 4.87 3.74 8.19
N THR A 218 5.10 5.04 8.21
CA THR A 218 6.40 5.61 7.86
C THR A 218 6.93 6.49 8.98
N ILE A 219 8.19 6.27 9.34
CA ILE A 219 8.94 7.10 10.28
C ILE A 219 9.55 8.25 9.47
N THR A 220 9.11 9.46 9.75
CA THR A 220 9.42 10.62 8.89
C THR A 220 10.67 11.38 9.28
N ASP A 221 11.24 11.10 10.45
CA ASP A 221 12.42 11.79 10.93
C ASP A 221 13.31 10.93 11.85
N ALA A 222 14.50 11.43 12.13
CA ALA A 222 15.48 10.79 13.01
C ALA A 222 15.01 10.69 14.49
N SER A 223 13.91 11.31 14.89
CA SER A 223 13.33 11.14 16.23
C SER A 223 12.53 9.85 16.40
N GLY A 224 12.36 9.07 15.33
CA GLY A 224 11.61 7.82 15.34
C GLY A 224 10.09 8.01 15.41
N ARG A 225 9.58 9.09 14.83
CA ARG A 225 8.15 9.41 14.88
C ARG A 225 7.54 9.50 13.49
N THR A 226 6.23 9.22 13.44
CA THR A 226 5.40 9.58 12.29
C THR A 226 5.25 11.11 12.22
N LEU A 227 4.79 11.64 11.09
CA LEU A 227 4.56 13.09 10.92
C LEU A 227 3.57 13.65 11.95
N SER A 228 2.56 12.87 12.35
CA SER A 228 1.61 13.25 13.41
C SER A 228 2.14 13.01 14.83
N GLY A 229 3.41 12.62 14.99
CA GLY A 229 4.16 12.63 16.25
C GLY A 229 4.20 11.32 17.04
N GLN A 230 3.63 10.22 16.52
CA GLN A 230 3.60 8.93 17.21
C GLN A 230 4.94 8.20 17.10
N THR A 231 5.43 7.64 18.22
CA THR A 231 6.45 6.59 18.22
C THR A 231 5.89 5.28 17.64
N ALA A 232 6.73 4.29 17.36
CA ALA A 232 6.29 2.99 16.84
C ALA A 232 5.22 2.34 17.74
N GLU A 233 5.43 2.31 19.06
CA GLU A 233 4.43 1.80 20.02
C GLU A 233 3.15 2.66 20.05
N ALA A 234 3.26 3.99 20.02
CA ALA A 234 2.09 4.87 20.02
C ALA A 234 1.28 4.73 18.71
N PHE A 235 1.96 4.49 17.58
CA PHE A 235 1.35 4.18 16.30
C PHE A 235 0.56 2.87 16.36
N TRP A 236 1.17 1.79 16.88
CA TRP A 236 0.48 0.53 17.14
C TRP A 236 -0.76 0.72 18.02
N ASN A 237 -0.61 1.34 19.19
CA ASN A 237 -1.71 1.56 20.12
C ASN A 237 -2.85 2.39 19.53
N SER A 238 -2.55 3.29 18.57
CA SER A 238 -3.56 4.10 17.88
C SER A 238 -4.46 3.29 16.96
N LEU A 239 -3.95 2.21 16.34
CA LEU A 239 -4.59 1.51 15.23
C LEU A 239 -4.87 0.02 15.48
N SER A 240 -4.34 -0.57 16.55
CA SER A 240 -4.48 -2.00 16.89
C SER A 240 -5.93 -2.49 17.07
N HIS A 241 -6.87 -1.56 17.30
CA HIS A 241 -8.28 -1.88 17.53
C HIS A 241 -8.97 -2.62 16.37
N ILE A 242 -8.47 -2.50 15.13
CA ILE A 242 -9.00 -3.24 13.98
C ILE A 242 -8.56 -4.72 13.98
N LYS A 243 -7.61 -5.09 14.85
CA LYS A 243 -6.98 -6.41 14.89
C LYS A 243 -6.37 -6.80 13.54
N PRO A 244 -5.34 -6.08 13.09
CA PRO A 244 -4.77 -6.29 11.77
C PRO A 244 -4.12 -7.67 11.65
N LEU A 245 -4.01 -8.19 10.41
CA LEU A 245 -3.21 -9.36 10.08
C LEU A 245 -1.73 -9.08 10.32
N SER A 246 -1.26 -7.92 9.84
CA SER A 246 0.10 -7.46 10.09
C SER A 246 0.14 -5.96 10.37
N PHE A 247 1.16 -5.58 11.12
CA PHE A 247 1.47 -4.19 11.42
C PHE A 247 2.96 -3.95 11.20
N GLY A 248 3.32 -2.86 10.55
CA GLY A 248 4.73 -2.67 10.20
C GLY A 248 5.09 -1.27 9.72
N LEU A 249 6.23 -1.19 9.05
CA LEU A 249 6.81 0.06 8.59
C LEU A 249 7.33 -0.06 7.16
N ASN A 250 7.24 1.04 6.42
CA ASN A 250 7.76 1.13 5.06
C ASN A 250 8.38 2.49 4.77
N CYS A 251 9.20 2.55 3.73
CA CYS A 251 9.86 3.74 3.18
C CYS A 251 10.65 4.58 4.20
N ALA A 252 10.97 5.82 3.80
CA ALA A 252 11.69 6.88 4.50
C ALA A 252 13.11 6.49 4.94
N LEU A 253 13.28 5.38 5.63
CA LEU A 253 14.56 4.90 6.16
C LEU A 253 15.03 3.66 5.38
N GLY A 254 16.35 3.45 5.36
CA GLY A 254 16.96 2.20 4.95
C GLY A 254 16.76 1.10 5.98
N ALA A 255 17.16 -0.12 5.62
CA ALA A 255 16.96 -1.27 6.49
C ALA A 255 17.71 -1.10 7.83
N ASP A 256 18.95 -0.62 7.81
CA ASP A 256 19.76 -0.44 9.03
C ASP A 256 19.08 0.49 10.04
N GLU A 257 18.61 1.66 9.61
CA GLU A 257 17.92 2.60 10.49
C GLU A 257 16.54 2.11 10.93
N LEU A 258 15.83 1.37 10.05
CA LEU A 258 14.48 0.89 10.33
C LEU A 258 14.45 -0.27 11.31
N ARG A 259 15.55 -1.04 11.40
CA ARG A 259 15.68 -2.25 12.19
C ARG A 259 15.17 -2.10 13.63
N GLN A 260 15.59 -1.05 14.32
CA GLN A 260 15.24 -0.82 15.73
C GLN A 260 13.74 -0.68 15.97
N TYR A 261 13.02 -0.06 15.03
CA TYR A 261 11.57 0.16 15.12
C TYR A 261 10.79 -1.11 14.76
N VAL A 262 11.29 -1.90 13.80
CA VAL A 262 10.71 -3.20 13.44
C VAL A 262 10.89 -4.19 14.61
N GLU A 263 12.06 -4.19 15.26
CA GLU A 263 12.32 -4.95 16.49
C GLU A 263 11.39 -4.51 17.63
N GLU A 264 11.14 -3.21 17.82
CA GLU A 264 10.18 -2.70 18.81
C GLU A 264 8.78 -3.22 18.52
N LEU A 265 8.31 -3.09 17.27
CA LEU A 265 6.99 -3.59 16.86
C LEU A 265 6.86 -5.10 17.06
N SER A 266 7.88 -5.89 16.79
CA SER A 266 7.87 -7.34 17.01
C SER A 266 7.64 -7.74 18.47
N ARG A 267 7.91 -6.84 19.40
CA ARG A 267 7.70 -7.06 20.85
C ARG A 267 6.35 -6.57 21.37
N VAL A 268 5.79 -5.52 20.74
CA VAL A 268 4.58 -4.87 21.24
C VAL A 268 3.30 -5.27 20.48
N CYS A 269 3.44 -5.70 19.20
CA CYS A 269 2.29 -6.14 18.41
C CYS A 269 1.89 -7.56 18.76
N ASP A 270 0.59 -7.80 18.80
CA ASP A 270 -0.01 -9.14 18.95
C ASP A 270 -0.45 -9.75 17.59
N CYS A 271 0.13 -9.23 16.48
CA CYS A 271 -0.10 -9.68 15.12
C CYS A 271 1.24 -9.90 14.39
N TYR A 272 1.20 -10.33 13.12
CA TYR A 272 2.40 -10.43 12.31
C TYR A 272 3.03 -9.06 12.06
N VAL A 273 4.36 -9.02 11.84
CA VAL A 273 5.09 -7.79 11.52
C VAL A 273 5.51 -7.80 10.07
N SER A 274 5.30 -6.67 9.37
CA SER A 274 5.72 -6.46 7.99
C SER A 274 6.72 -5.29 7.88
N ALA A 275 7.63 -5.38 6.91
CA ALA A 275 8.60 -4.30 6.69
C ALA A 275 8.99 -4.16 5.22
N HIS A 276 9.00 -2.92 4.72
CA HIS A 276 9.41 -2.56 3.36
C HIS A 276 10.36 -1.37 3.41
N PRO A 277 11.64 -1.57 3.79
CA PRO A 277 12.62 -0.50 3.85
C PRO A 277 12.98 0.01 2.46
N ASN A 278 13.48 1.25 2.39
CA ASN A 278 14.17 1.72 1.20
C ASN A 278 15.52 1.00 1.04
N ALA A 279 16.07 1.02 -0.18
CA ALA A 279 17.44 0.56 -0.46
C ALA A 279 18.48 1.63 0.01
N GLY A 280 18.46 1.96 1.29
CA GLY A 280 19.18 3.08 1.87
C GLY A 280 18.53 4.45 1.59
N LEU A 281 19.28 5.53 1.87
CA LEU A 281 18.88 6.89 1.53
C LEU A 281 19.36 7.26 0.13
N PRO A 282 18.66 8.13 -0.61
CA PRO A 282 19.13 8.59 -1.90
C PRO A 282 20.45 9.36 -1.75
N ASN A 283 21.44 8.99 -2.57
CA ASN A 283 22.72 9.68 -2.63
C ASN A 283 22.61 11.04 -3.33
N ALA A 284 23.72 11.81 -3.36
CA ALA A 284 23.77 13.15 -3.97
C ALA A 284 23.39 13.17 -5.46
N PHE A 285 23.35 12.04 -6.13
CA PHE A 285 22.98 11.89 -7.56
C PHE A 285 21.57 11.31 -7.74
N GLY A 286 20.81 11.10 -6.64
CA GLY A 286 19.47 10.54 -6.66
C GLY A 286 19.40 9.03 -6.86
N GLY A 287 20.54 8.33 -6.83
CA GLY A 287 20.62 6.87 -6.81
C GLY A 287 20.64 6.33 -5.38
N TYR A 288 20.54 5.01 -5.26
CA TYR A 288 20.64 4.29 -3.98
C TYR A 288 21.93 3.47 -3.97
N ASP A 289 22.64 3.48 -2.86
CA ASP A 289 23.93 2.81 -2.74
C ASP A 289 23.82 1.38 -2.19
N GLU A 290 22.70 1.05 -1.55
CA GLU A 290 22.44 -0.30 -1.06
C GLU A 290 22.15 -1.26 -2.21
N THR A 291 22.85 -2.37 -2.23
CA THR A 291 22.69 -3.43 -3.23
C THR A 291 21.56 -4.40 -2.84
N PRO A 292 20.96 -5.12 -3.82
CA PRO A 292 19.96 -6.16 -3.53
C PRO A 292 20.46 -7.24 -2.54
N ASP A 293 21.74 -7.62 -2.61
CA ASP A 293 22.31 -8.63 -1.71
C ASP A 293 22.42 -8.11 -0.28
N GLN A 294 22.81 -6.84 -0.09
CA GLN A 294 22.87 -6.20 1.23
C GLN A 294 21.48 -6.15 1.88
N LEU A 295 20.47 -5.63 1.15
CA LEU A 295 19.11 -5.61 1.64
C LEU A 295 18.58 -7.01 1.98
N ALA A 296 18.88 -8.00 1.12
CA ALA A 296 18.46 -9.38 1.37
C ALA A 296 19.12 -9.96 2.63
N ASP A 297 20.40 -9.68 2.88
CA ASP A 297 21.12 -10.14 4.08
C ASP A 297 20.55 -9.51 5.35
N GLU A 298 20.21 -8.22 5.32
CA GLU A 298 19.61 -7.50 6.46
C GLU A 298 18.20 -8.04 6.78
N ILE A 299 17.34 -8.19 5.78
CA ILE A 299 16.00 -8.75 5.98
C ILE A 299 16.07 -10.22 6.43
N ALA A 300 17.03 -10.99 5.92
CA ALA A 300 17.26 -12.35 6.38
C ALA A 300 17.73 -12.40 7.86
N ASP A 301 18.50 -11.40 8.32
CA ASP A 301 18.86 -11.26 9.74
C ASP A 301 17.61 -10.98 10.59
N TRP A 302 16.76 -10.05 10.18
CA TRP A 302 15.50 -9.76 10.89
C TRP A 302 14.59 -10.98 10.98
N ALA A 303 14.51 -11.74 9.89
CA ALA A 303 13.74 -12.98 9.83
C ALA A 303 14.27 -14.03 10.81
N LYS A 304 15.60 -14.22 10.88
CA LYS A 304 16.26 -15.15 11.84
C LYS A 304 16.00 -14.77 13.29
N HIS A 305 15.87 -13.47 13.59
CA HIS A 305 15.56 -12.97 14.92
C HIS A 305 14.04 -12.96 15.22
N GLY A 306 13.21 -13.31 14.24
CA GLY A 306 11.74 -13.31 14.40
C GLY A 306 11.12 -11.92 14.41
N PHE A 307 11.77 -10.91 13.83
CA PHE A 307 11.28 -9.54 13.82
C PHE A 307 10.24 -9.30 12.73
N VAL A 308 10.27 -10.06 11.63
CA VAL A 308 9.38 -9.91 10.48
C VAL A 308 8.74 -11.23 10.07
N ASN A 309 7.56 -11.12 9.45
CA ASN A 309 6.77 -12.23 8.91
C ASN A 309 6.38 -11.98 7.43
N ILE A 310 6.35 -10.71 7.03
CA ILE A 310 6.03 -10.28 5.66
C ILE A 310 7.01 -9.18 5.24
#